data_72068f9227158460c30a72e35c1391b3
#
_entry.id   72068f9227158460c30a72e35c1391b3
#
_cell.length_a   1.000
_cell.length_b   1.000
_cell.length_c   1.000
_cell.angle_alpha   90.00
_cell.angle_beta   90.00
_cell.angle_gamma   90.00
#
_symmetry.space_group_name_H-M   'P 1'
#
loop_
_entity.id
_entity.type
_entity.pdbx_description
1 polymer ?
#
loop_
_entity_poly.entity_id
_entity_poly.type
_entity_poly.pdbx_seq_one_letter_code
_entity_poly.pdbx_strand_id
1 'polypeptide(L)'
;MTIKKQFFALVLILSYSIFSSAEASDISLLIKECDEGRANSCGQAGVYYENSENADLKKAEQMYSAGCDLDDMFSCGALIYLPDDKDSFNKINKLQTDIHKNTSATNNSFNSLDETIASFNHRNLSTNLKKIFSTFNDYCTQGEGKACLYSGVMNNYGLGTKRNLKKAISNYESACDSNISKACYNLGFMYEYGNGVVKSIKTSLSLFERGCALNDGKACNSAGFLYEYGKGIKQNKGTAAKYFEKGCDLNVGQACRNRAWLYVKGKGKYHDPNMSFSYFFKGCELNDVKSCSSVGYSYLHGSGTKKDLEMARKYYKIACTRGHKKSCSFK
;
A
#
# COMPACT_ATOMS: atom_id res chain seq x y z
N MET A 1 27.27 31.54 -10.44
CA MET A 1 26.19 31.06 -9.52
C MET A 1 24.80 31.08 -10.16
N THR A 2 24.68 31.16 -11.48
CA THR A 2 23.41 31.39 -12.21
C THR A 2 22.94 30.20 -13.05
N ILE A 3 23.79 29.26 -13.41
CA ILE A 3 23.46 28.17 -14.34
C ILE A 3 22.80 26.98 -13.61
N LYS A 4 23.13 26.70 -12.33
CA LYS A 4 22.49 25.60 -11.53
C LYS A 4 21.05 25.89 -11.12
N LYS A 5 20.67 27.17 -10.95
CA LYS A 5 19.28 27.55 -10.62
C LYS A 5 18.35 27.46 -11.83
N GLN A 6 18.84 27.70 -13.04
CA GLN A 6 18.06 27.56 -14.27
C GLN A 6 17.83 26.10 -14.65
N PHE A 7 18.78 25.20 -14.39
CA PHE A 7 18.59 23.76 -14.64
C PHE A 7 17.58 23.11 -13.68
N PHE A 8 17.53 23.54 -12.41
CA PHE A 8 16.55 23.06 -11.45
C PHE A 8 15.14 23.58 -11.76
N ALA A 9 15.03 24.83 -12.20
CA ALA A 9 13.76 25.40 -12.66
C ALA A 9 13.28 24.74 -13.96
N LEU A 10 14.18 24.36 -14.87
CA LEU A 10 13.82 23.71 -16.14
C LEU A 10 13.37 22.25 -15.93
N VAL A 11 13.95 21.53 -14.98
CA VAL A 11 13.53 20.16 -14.63
C VAL A 11 12.20 20.18 -13.90
N LEU A 12 11.93 21.18 -13.05
CA LEU A 12 10.63 21.39 -12.44
C LEU A 12 9.58 21.85 -13.47
N ILE A 13 9.94 22.69 -14.44
CA ILE A 13 9.03 23.14 -15.50
C ILE A 13 8.74 22.01 -16.50
N LEU A 14 9.68 21.12 -16.79
CA LEU A 14 9.46 19.97 -17.66
C LEU A 14 8.67 18.84 -16.97
N SER A 15 8.81 18.66 -15.67
CA SER A 15 7.90 17.82 -14.89
C SER A 15 6.52 18.47 -14.70
N TYR A 16 6.46 19.80 -14.59
CA TYR A 16 5.22 20.57 -14.50
C TYR A 16 4.44 20.60 -15.82
N SER A 17 5.11 20.61 -16.98
CA SER A 17 4.45 20.63 -18.28
C SER A 17 3.90 19.27 -18.73
N ILE A 18 4.30 18.17 -18.09
CA ILE A 18 3.70 16.85 -18.32
C ILE A 18 2.48 16.62 -17.40
N PHE A 19 2.39 17.35 -16.27
CA PHE A 19 1.30 17.22 -15.29
C PHE A 19 0.30 18.40 -15.29
N SER A 20 0.59 19.50 -15.97
CA SER A 20 -0.25 20.72 -15.95
C SER A 20 -1.42 20.70 -16.94
N SER A 21 -1.69 19.58 -17.62
CA SER A 21 -2.84 19.42 -18.53
C SER A 21 -3.83 18.33 -18.10
N ALA A 22 -3.74 17.82 -16.87
CA ALA A 22 -4.82 17.04 -16.32
C ALA A 22 -5.96 18.00 -15.92
N GLU A 23 -6.85 18.25 -16.86
CA GLU A 23 -8.06 19.04 -16.65
C GLU A 23 -8.94 18.39 -15.57
N ALA A 24 -9.88 19.14 -15.02
CA ALA A 24 -10.83 18.65 -14.00
C ALA A 24 -11.59 17.36 -14.42
N SER A 25 -11.64 17.05 -15.70
CA SER A 25 -12.14 15.80 -16.28
C SER A 25 -11.25 14.59 -15.92
N ASP A 26 -9.95 14.76 -15.83
CA ASP A 26 -9.01 13.66 -15.60
C ASP A 26 -9.00 13.22 -14.13
N ILE A 27 -9.13 14.16 -13.18
CA ILE A 27 -9.21 13.79 -11.77
C ILE A 27 -10.48 13.02 -11.42
N SER A 28 -11.61 13.38 -12.03
CA SER A 28 -12.86 12.65 -11.84
C SER A 28 -12.79 11.21 -12.38
N LEU A 29 -12.06 11.02 -13.48
CA LEU A 29 -11.79 9.70 -14.04
C LEU A 29 -10.86 8.90 -13.12
N LEU A 30 -9.77 9.49 -12.62
CA LEU A 30 -8.87 8.83 -11.68
C LEU A 30 -9.56 8.40 -10.40
N ILE A 31 -10.46 9.25 -9.84
CA ILE A 31 -11.27 8.90 -8.67
C ILE A 31 -12.20 7.73 -8.98
N LYS A 32 -12.89 7.78 -10.13
CA LYS A 32 -13.76 6.68 -10.57
C LYS A 32 -12.99 5.37 -10.71
N GLU A 33 -11.85 5.42 -11.37
CA GLU A 33 -10.99 4.25 -11.53
C GLU A 33 -10.44 3.71 -10.20
N CYS A 34 -10.12 4.60 -9.27
CA CYS A 34 -9.76 4.24 -7.90
C CYS A 34 -10.93 3.54 -7.18
N ASP A 35 -12.14 4.09 -7.27
CA ASP A 35 -13.36 3.50 -6.71
C ASP A 35 -13.69 2.13 -7.35
N GLU A 36 -13.31 1.91 -8.61
CA GLU A 36 -13.40 0.64 -9.33
C GLU A 36 -12.30 -0.37 -8.92
N GLY A 37 -11.36 0.04 -8.09
CA GLY A 37 -10.30 -0.82 -7.54
C GLY A 37 -8.99 -0.79 -8.35
N ARG A 38 -8.74 0.25 -9.16
CA ARG A 38 -7.45 0.46 -9.82
C ARG A 38 -6.49 1.22 -8.90
N ALA A 39 -5.66 0.48 -8.22
CA ALA A 39 -4.74 1.00 -7.21
C ALA A 39 -3.84 2.16 -7.70
N ASN A 40 -3.30 2.04 -8.92
CA ASN A 40 -2.46 3.09 -9.50
C ASN A 40 -3.21 4.41 -9.73
N SER A 41 -4.49 4.36 -10.06
CA SER A 41 -5.33 5.55 -10.24
C SER A 41 -5.60 6.25 -8.91
N CYS A 42 -5.67 5.49 -7.80
CA CYS A 42 -5.72 6.03 -6.44
C CYS A 42 -4.45 6.82 -6.12
N GLY A 43 -3.28 6.25 -6.38
CA GLY A 43 -2.00 6.92 -6.17
C GLY A 43 -1.87 8.21 -6.98
N GLN A 44 -2.28 8.19 -8.26
CA GLN A 44 -2.28 9.38 -9.11
C GLN A 44 -3.25 10.46 -8.62
N ALA A 45 -4.45 10.08 -8.16
CA ALA A 45 -5.40 11.01 -7.56
C ALA A 45 -4.86 11.62 -6.27
N GLY A 46 -4.16 10.84 -5.44
CA GLY A 46 -3.46 11.33 -4.26
C GLY A 46 -2.43 12.40 -4.59
N VAL A 47 -1.57 12.15 -5.59
CA VAL A 47 -0.58 13.12 -6.09
C VAL A 47 -1.23 14.40 -6.58
N TYR A 48 -2.36 14.30 -7.29
CA TYR A 48 -3.09 15.48 -7.76
C TYR A 48 -3.55 16.35 -6.59
N TYR A 49 -4.16 15.77 -5.56
CA TYR A 49 -4.63 16.52 -4.39
C TYR A 49 -3.50 17.07 -3.53
N GLU A 50 -2.36 16.38 -3.45
CA GLU A 50 -1.19 16.85 -2.72
C GLU A 50 -0.54 18.08 -3.39
N ASN A 51 -0.47 18.09 -4.74
CA ASN A 51 0.27 19.09 -5.50
C ASN A 51 -0.62 20.18 -6.14
N SER A 52 -1.94 20.18 -5.92
CA SER A 52 -2.82 21.23 -6.43
C SER A 52 -2.54 22.58 -5.75
N GLU A 53 -2.82 23.70 -6.45
CA GLU A 53 -2.64 25.07 -5.90
C GLU A 53 -3.39 25.27 -4.56
N ASN A 54 -4.52 24.54 -4.38
CA ASN A 54 -5.27 24.43 -3.14
C ASN A 54 -5.12 23.03 -2.57
N ALA A 55 -3.87 22.60 -2.26
CA ALA A 55 -3.58 21.26 -1.75
C ALA A 55 -4.61 20.80 -0.72
N ASP A 56 -5.30 19.69 -1.02
CA ASP A 56 -6.28 19.05 -0.13
C ASP A 56 -5.66 17.78 0.42
N LEU A 57 -4.82 17.94 1.45
CA LEU A 57 -4.06 16.86 2.07
C LEU A 57 -4.98 15.77 2.63
N LYS A 58 -6.19 16.13 3.08
CA LYS A 58 -7.16 15.14 3.57
C LYS A 58 -7.69 14.26 2.44
N LYS A 59 -7.92 14.84 1.25
CA LYS A 59 -8.28 14.04 0.08
C LYS A 59 -7.10 13.25 -0.45
N ALA A 60 -5.88 13.82 -0.44
CA ALA A 60 -4.67 13.09 -0.79
C ALA A 60 -4.49 11.86 0.11
N GLU A 61 -4.64 12.01 1.43
CA GLU A 61 -4.61 10.92 2.40
C GLU A 61 -5.66 9.84 2.09
N GLN A 62 -6.91 10.24 1.79
CA GLN A 62 -7.97 9.30 1.43
C GLN A 62 -7.65 8.51 0.16
N MET A 63 -7.09 9.18 -0.86
CA MET A 63 -6.72 8.52 -2.11
C MET A 63 -5.51 7.59 -1.93
N TYR A 64 -4.49 8.03 -1.21
CA TYR A 64 -3.35 7.17 -0.89
C TYR A 64 -3.75 5.99 0.01
N SER A 65 -4.65 6.20 0.98
CA SER A 65 -5.20 5.12 1.79
C SER A 65 -5.94 4.09 0.93
N ALA A 66 -6.79 4.56 0.03
CA ALA A 66 -7.51 3.68 -0.90
C ALA A 66 -6.55 2.90 -1.82
N GLY A 67 -5.50 3.55 -2.34
CA GLY A 67 -4.47 2.88 -3.13
C GLY A 67 -3.66 1.87 -2.32
N CYS A 68 -3.31 2.24 -1.10
CA CYS A 68 -2.61 1.34 -0.18
C CYS A 68 -3.46 0.13 0.20
N ASP A 69 -4.77 0.31 0.42
CA ASP A 69 -5.72 -0.78 0.66
C ASP A 69 -5.87 -1.70 -0.55
N LEU A 70 -5.55 -1.21 -1.74
CA LEU A 70 -5.49 -1.96 -2.99
C LEU A 70 -4.06 -2.48 -3.30
N ASP A 71 -3.17 -2.47 -2.30
CA ASP A 71 -1.78 -2.91 -2.39
C ASP A 71 -0.89 -2.08 -3.35
N ASP A 72 -1.27 -0.81 -3.64
CA ASP A 72 -0.38 0.11 -4.35
C ASP A 72 0.74 0.59 -3.44
N MET A 73 1.93 0.08 -3.67
CA MET A 73 3.12 0.41 -2.89
C MET A 73 3.49 1.90 -2.94
N PHE A 74 3.17 2.59 -4.04
CA PHE A 74 3.39 4.03 -4.15
C PHE A 74 2.46 4.77 -3.17
N SER A 75 1.18 4.42 -3.15
CA SER A 75 0.18 5.01 -2.25
C SER A 75 0.51 4.72 -0.78
N CYS A 76 0.94 3.51 -0.45
CA CYS A 76 1.39 3.16 0.90
C CYS A 76 2.63 3.98 1.32
N GLY A 77 3.58 4.16 0.40
CA GLY A 77 4.75 5.01 0.63
C GLY A 77 4.37 6.47 0.81
N ALA A 78 3.50 6.99 -0.03
CA ALA A 78 3.04 8.37 0.03
C ALA A 78 2.30 8.70 1.35
N LEU A 79 1.46 7.78 1.86
CA LEU A 79 0.81 7.95 3.17
C LEU A 79 1.78 8.16 4.32
N ILE A 80 2.96 7.53 4.28
CA ILE A 80 3.99 7.68 5.31
C ILE A 80 4.55 9.11 5.32
N TYR A 81 4.48 9.80 4.19
CA TYR A 81 5.08 11.14 3.97
C TYR A 81 4.07 12.26 3.88
N LEU A 82 2.76 11.94 3.83
CA LEU A 82 1.74 12.97 3.79
C LEU A 82 1.71 13.68 5.16
N PRO A 83 1.84 15.01 5.20
CA PRO A 83 1.74 15.76 6.46
C PRO A 83 0.33 15.68 7.03
N ASP A 84 0.22 15.59 8.35
CA ASP A 84 -1.05 15.45 9.06
C ASP A 84 -2.00 16.66 8.88
N ASP A 85 -1.45 17.83 8.50
CA ASP A 85 -2.21 19.05 8.21
C ASP A 85 -1.39 20.06 7.37
N LYS A 86 -2.06 21.10 6.89
CA LYS A 86 -1.47 22.17 6.07
C LYS A 86 -0.40 22.97 6.81
N ASP A 87 -0.48 23.07 8.13
CA ASP A 87 0.50 23.75 8.97
C ASP A 87 1.75 22.90 9.14
N SER A 88 1.60 21.58 9.22
CA SER A 88 2.70 20.62 9.20
C SER A 88 3.41 20.63 7.85
N PHE A 89 2.68 20.73 6.73
CA PHE A 89 3.25 20.88 5.38
C PHE A 89 4.07 22.17 5.24
N ASN A 90 3.51 23.30 5.66
CA ASN A 90 4.19 24.59 5.65
C ASN A 90 5.40 24.60 6.60
N LYS A 91 5.30 23.92 7.73
CA LYS A 91 6.38 23.75 8.69
C LYS A 91 7.50 22.86 8.16
N ILE A 92 7.16 21.81 7.41
CA ILE A 92 8.11 20.92 6.73
C ILE A 92 8.83 21.68 5.61
N ASN A 93 8.12 22.42 4.77
CA ASN A 93 8.72 23.25 3.73
C ASN A 93 9.60 24.37 4.30
N LYS A 94 9.21 24.96 5.44
CA LYS A 94 10.01 25.93 6.17
C LYS A 94 11.24 25.27 6.81
N LEU A 95 11.09 24.09 7.41
CA LEU A 95 12.20 23.30 7.96
C LEU A 95 13.15 22.82 6.87
N GLN A 96 12.69 22.44 5.70
CA GLN A 96 13.56 22.11 4.54
C GLN A 96 14.36 23.31 4.08
N THR A 97 13.78 24.52 4.10
CA THR A 97 14.49 25.77 3.79
C THR A 97 15.44 26.19 4.91
N ASP A 98 15.10 25.93 6.17
CA ASP A 98 15.93 26.25 7.34
C ASP A 98 17.06 25.22 7.56
N ILE A 99 16.85 23.94 7.24
CA ILE A 99 17.88 22.90 7.22
C ILE A 99 18.95 23.17 6.16
N HIS A 100 18.57 23.80 5.03
CA HIS A 100 19.56 24.25 4.05
C HIS A 100 20.40 25.46 4.54
N LYS A 101 19.97 26.14 5.59
CA LYS A 101 20.68 27.27 6.21
C LYS A 101 21.53 26.90 7.42
N ASN A 102 21.17 25.83 8.14
CA ASN A 102 21.84 25.40 9.38
C ASN A 102 22.38 23.97 9.27
N THR A 103 23.45 23.77 8.49
CA THR A 103 24.22 22.52 8.45
C THR A 103 25.25 22.46 9.61
N SER A 104 24.90 22.94 10.77
CA SER A 104 25.69 22.70 11.98
C SER A 104 24.78 22.38 13.16
N ALA A 105 25.00 21.19 13.70
CA ALA A 105 24.47 20.64 14.96
C ALA A 105 23.10 19.97 14.90
N THR A 106 23.10 18.68 14.76
CA THR A 106 22.79 17.75 15.86
C THR A 106 23.30 16.36 15.48
N ASN A 107 24.32 15.88 16.19
CA ASN A 107 24.82 14.51 16.14
C ASN A 107 23.80 13.56 16.78
N ASN A 108 22.68 13.28 16.13
CA ASN A 108 21.89 12.11 16.43
C ASN A 108 22.61 10.91 15.80
N SER A 109 23.57 10.36 16.53
CA SER A 109 24.13 9.05 16.20
C SER A 109 23.10 8.01 16.56
N PHE A 110 22.54 7.31 15.55
CA PHE A 110 21.84 6.05 15.82
C PHE A 110 22.89 5.02 16.23
N ASN A 111 22.79 4.53 17.46
CA ASN A 111 23.78 3.60 18.02
C ASN A 111 23.45 2.14 17.65
N SER A 112 22.25 1.88 17.13
CA SER A 112 21.84 0.55 16.70
C SER A 112 20.88 0.57 15.50
N LEU A 113 20.78 -0.58 14.82
CA LEU A 113 19.81 -0.78 13.75
C LEU A 113 18.37 -0.63 14.24
N ASP A 114 18.04 -1.13 15.43
CA ASP A 114 16.70 -1.06 16.01
C ASP A 114 16.28 0.37 16.30
N GLU A 115 17.18 1.23 16.81
CA GLU A 115 16.92 2.67 16.97
C GLU A 115 16.66 3.35 15.62
N THR A 116 17.41 2.99 14.60
CA THR A 116 17.21 3.52 13.24
C THR A 116 15.86 3.09 12.68
N ILE A 117 15.46 1.83 12.86
CA ILE A 117 14.15 1.30 12.48
C ILE A 117 13.03 2.01 13.23
N ALA A 118 13.16 2.16 14.55
CA ALA A 118 12.19 2.87 15.37
C ALA A 118 12.02 4.32 14.91
N SER A 119 13.11 5.03 14.67
CA SER A 119 13.09 6.41 14.18
C SER A 119 12.41 6.54 12.83
N PHE A 120 12.66 5.62 11.92
CA PHE A 120 12.03 5.58 10.60
C PHE A 120 10.53 5.30 10.68
N ASN A 121 10.11 4.36 11.54
CA ASN A 121 8.71 3.96 11.68
C ASN A 121 7.87 4.98 12.48
N HIS A 122 8.47 5.75 13.39
CA HIS A 122 7.76 6.73 14.25
C HIS A 122 7.48 8.08 13.58
N ARG A 123 7.64 8.19 12.25
CA ARG A 123 7.38 9.43 11.49
C ARG A 123 8.04 10.68 12.08
N ASN A 124 9.16 10.53 12.76
CA ASN A 124 9.86 11.67 13.32
C ASN A 124 10.61 12.41 12.20
N LEU A 125 9.88 13.23 11.45
CA LEU A 125 10.32 13.99 10.26
C LEU A 125 11.48 14.95 10.54
N SER A 126 11.84 15.15 11.81
CA SER A 126 13.05 15.88 12.20
C SER A 126 14.34 15.06 11.96
N THR A 127 14.21 13.79 11.68
CA THR A 127 15.35 12.90 11.45
C THR A 127 15.91 13.07 10.04
N ASN A 128 17.23 13.19 9.96
CA ASN A 128 17.94 13.31 8.70
C ASN A 128 17.83 12.02 7.89
N LEU A 129 16.85 11.95 6.95
CA LEU A 129 16.59 10.78 6.09
C LEU A 129 17.85 10.31 5.33
N LYS A 130 18.79 11.22 5.01
CA LYS A 130 20.06 10.83 4.39
C LYS A 130 20.90 9.99 5.34
N LYS A 131 20.94 10.34 6.62
CA LYS A 131 21.67 9.60 7.63
C LYS A 131 21.02 8.25 7.90
N ILE A 132 19.69 8.21 8.03
CA ILE A 132 18.91 6.96 8.16
C ILE A 132 19.21 6.04 6.97
N PHE A 133 19.15 6.58 5.75
CA PHE A 133 19.46 5.83 4.54
C PHE A 133 20.89 5.28 4.57
N SER A 134 21.89 6.12 4.90
CA SER A 134 23.27 5.67 5.04
C SER A 134 23.39 4.53 6.03
N THR A 135 22.81 4.68 7.23
CA THR A 135 22.83 3.64 8.27
C THR A 135 22.20 2.33 7.79
N PHE A 136 21.01 2.36 7.17
CA PHE A 136 20.42 1.14 6.62
C PHE A 136 21.25 0.53 5.50
N ASN A 137 21.85 1.36 4.63
CA ASN A 137 22.70 0.87 3.56
C ASN A 137 23.95 0.20 4.11
N ASP A 138 24.59 0.77 5.14
CA ASP A 138 25.79 0.22 5.79
C ASP A 138 25.49 -1.14 6.47
N TYR A 139 24.38 -1.24 7.22
CA TYR A 139 23.96 -2.51 7.80
C TYR A 139 23.55 -3.54 6.74
N CYS A 140 22.92 -3.10 5.64
CA CYS A 140 22.59 -3.99 4.53
C CYS A 140 23.83 -4.56 3.86
N THR A 141 24.90 -3.76 3.68
CA THR A 141 26.18 -4.26 3.13
C THR A 141 26.87 -5.26 4.06
N GLN A 142 26.54 -5.24 5.35
CA GLN A 142 27.00 -6.22 6.34
C GLN A 142 26.12 -7.49 6.39
N GLY A 143 25.07 -7.56 5.55
CA GLY A 143 24.20 -8.73 5.43
C GLY A 143 22.95 -8.69 6.33
N GLU A 144 22.67 -7.59 7.00
CA GLU A 144 21.49 -7.45 7.85
C GLU A 144 20.21 -7.33 7.01
N GLY A 145 19.44 -8.41 6.91
CA GLY A 145 18.27 -8.51 6.04
C GLY A 145 17.19 -7.46 6.30
N LYS A 146 16.94 -7.09 7.58
CA LYS A 146 16.00 -6.00 7.90
C LYS A 146 16.48 -4.66 7.36
N ALA A 147 17.78 -4.37 7.46
CA ALA A 147 18.34 -3.14 6.93
C ALA A 147 18.26 -3.10 5.40
N CYS A 148 18.46 -4.24 4.73
CA CYS A 148 18.27 -4.37 3.29
C CYS A 148 16.81 -4.09 2.88
N LEU A 149 15.82 -4.59 3.64
CA LEU A 149 14.41 -4.23 3.39
C LEU A 149 14.21 -2.71 3.41
N TYR A 150 14.64 -2.03 4.48
CA TYR A 150 14.45 -0.58 4.64
C TYR A 150 15.26 0.23 3.63
N SER A 151 16.51 -0.15 3.35
CA SER A 151 17.31 0.47 2.28
C SER A 151 16.66 0.26 0.91
N GLY A 152 16.05 -0.90 0.66
CA GLY A 152 15.26 -1.20 -0.53
C GLY A 152 14.06 -0.27 -0.67
N VAL A 153 13.28 -0.08 0.41
CA VAL A 153 12.16 0.88 0.46
C VAL A 153 12.65 2.28 0.15
N MET A 154 13.71 2.74 0.81
CA MET A 154 14.24 4.09 0.61
C MET A 154 14.76 4.31 -0.82
N ASN A 155 15.41 3.34 -1.42
CA ASN A 155 15.82 3.40 -2.84
C ASN A 155 14.60 3.39 -3.79
N ASN A 156 13.56 2.62 -3.49
CA ASN A 156 12.35 2.52 -4.32
C ASN A 156 11.59 3.84 -4.38
N TYR A 157 11.49 4.56 -3.24
CA TYR A 157 10.73 5.81 -3.14
C TYR A 157 11.60 7.08 -3.20
N GLY A 158 12.93 6.95 -3.19
CA GLY A 158 13.84 8.10 -3.19
C GLY A 158 13.95 8.83 -1.85
N LEU A 159 13.83 8.09 -0.73
CA LEU A 159 13.81 8.64 0.61
C LEU A 159 15.24 8.80 1.15
N GLY A 160 15.63 10.02 1.41
CA GLY A 160 17.02 10.33 1.83
C GLY A 160 18.09 10.02 0.77
N THR A 161 17.67 9.54 -0.40
CA THR A 161 18.53 9.21 -1.55
C THR A 161 17.78 9.50 -2.85
N LYS A 162 18.50 9.49 -3.97
CA LYS A 162 17.86 9.54 -5.29
C LYS A 162 17.19 8.18 -5.56
N ARG A 163 15.94 8.20 -6.06
CA ARG A 163 15.22 6.97 -6.44
C ARG A 163 16.08 6.09 -7.35
N ASN A 164 16.22 4.82 -6.99
CA ASN A 164 17.03 3.85 -7.70
C ASN A 164 16.41 2.45 -7.62
N LEU A 165 15.60 2.11 -8.64
CA LEU A 165 14.89 0.83 -8.68
C LEU A 165 15.83 -0.38 -8.76
N LYS A 166 16.99 -0.25 -9.43
CA LYS A 166 17.98 -1.34 -9.50
C LYS A 166 18.54 -1.68 -8.11
N LYS A 167 18.90 -0.64 -7.32
CA LYS A 167 19.34 -0.84 -5.93
C LYS A 167 18.21 -1.35 -5.04
N ALA A 168 16.98 -0.85 -5.24
CA ALA A 168 15.82 -1.34 -4.48
C ALA A 168 15.62 -2.84 -4.70
N ILE A 169 15.68 -3.31 -5.95
CA ILE A 169 15.55 -4.73 -6.31
C ILE A 169 16.64 -5.54 -5.63
N SER A 170 17.92 -5.19 -5.81
CA SER A 170 19.04 -5.92 -5.19
C SER A 170 18.92 -5.97 -3.67
N ASN A 171 18.50 -4.89 -3.03
CA ASN A 171 18.29 -4.85 -1.59
C ASN A 171 17.10 -5.74 -1.15
N TYR A 172 16.00 -5.75 -1.92
CA TYR A 172 14.88 -6.66 -1.63
C TYR A 172 15.24 -8.12 -1.88
N GLU A 173 16.07 -8.42 -2.89
CA GLU A 173 16.61 -9.76 -3.11
C GLU A 173 17.41 -10.23 -1.90
N SER A 174 18.40 -9.43 -1.45
CA SER A 174 19.20 -9.75 -0.26
C SER A 174 18.34 -9.92 0.99
N ALA A 175 17.34 -9.06 1.19
CA ALA A 175 16.42 -9.15 2.33
C ALA A 175 15.52 -10.39 2.24
N CYS A 176 14.99 -10.72 1.05
CA CYS A 176 14.18 -11.91 0.83
C CYS A 176 15.00 -13.19 1.06
N ASP A 177 16.25 -13.20 0.62
CA ASP A 177 17.17 -14.33 0.85
C ASP A 177 17.52 -14.49 2.33
N SER A 178 17.52 -13.40 3.07
CA SER A 178 17.59 -13.40 4.53
C SER A 178 16.25 -13.74 5.22
N ASN A 179 15.27 -14.28 4.50
CA ASN A 179 13.94 -14.67 4.98
C ASN A 179 13.09 -13.52 5.54
N ILE A 180 13.32 -12.29 5.09
CA ILE A 180 12.43 -11.17 5.41
C ILE A 180 11.22 -11.21 4.48
N SER A 181 10.11 -11.74 4.96
CA SER A 181 8.89 -12.01 4.19
C SER A 181 8.37 -10.79 3.42
N LYS A 182 8.40 -9.62 4.06
CA LYS A 182 7.97 -8.35 3.46
C LYS A 182 8.83 -7.94 2.25
N ALA A 183 10.10 -8.32 2.22
CA ALA A 183 10.97 -8.07 1.06
C ALA A 183 10.59 -8.97 -0.12
N CYS A 184 10.28 -10.24 0.12
CA CYS A 184 9.76 -11.15 -0.91
C CYS A 184 8.45 -10.63 -1.50
N TYR A 185 7.55 -10.13 -0.65
CA TYR A 185 6.31 -9.48 -1.06
C TYR A 185 6.56 -8.27 -1.95
N ASN A 186 7.41 -7.33 -1.51
CA ASN A 186 7.75 -6.13 -2.25
C ASN A 186 8.39 -6.45 -3.62
N LEU A 187 9.33 -7.39 -3.63
CA LEU A 187 9.99 -7.84 -4.86
C LEU A 187 8.99 -8.53 -5.80
N GLY A 188 8.06 -9.31 -5.26
CA GLY A 188 6.97 -9.92 -6.01
C GLY A 188 6.15 -8.90 -6.79
N PHE A 189 5.80 -7.77 -6.16
CA PHE A 189 5.12 -6.66 -6.84
C PHE A 189 5.97 -6.04 -7.94
N MET A 190 7.26 -5.83 -7.70
CA MET A 190 8.13 -5.27 -8.74
C MET A 190 8.11 -6.13 -10.00
N TYR A 191 8.11 -7.46 -9.86
CA TYR A 191 8.00 -8.39 -10.98
C TYR A 191 6.58 -8.45 -11.57
N GLU A 192 5.51 -8.31 -10.76
CA GLU A 192 4.13 -8.31 -11.25
C GLU A 192 3.86 -7.13 -12.19
N TYR A 193 4.37 -5.95 -11.83
CA TYR A 193 4.13 -4.73 -12.60
C TYR A 193 5.25 -4.36 -13.56
N GLY A 194 6.43 -4.98 -13.45
CA GLY A 194 7.60 -4.64 -14.27
C GLY A 194 8.32 -3.37 -13.79
N ASN A 195 8.26 -3.08 -12.49
CA ASN A 195 8.87 -1.90 -11.91
C ASN A 195 10.38 -2.10 -11.74
N GLY A 196 11.17 -1.58 -12.70
CA GLY A 196 12.64 -1.69 -12.69
C GLY A 196 13.16 -3.07 -13.09
N VAL A 197 12.30 -4.02 -13.40
CA VAL A 197 12.57 -5.37 -13.91
C VAL A 197 11.67 -5.71 -15.09
N VAL A 198 12.05 -6.70 -15.87
CA VAL A 198 11.14 -7.27 -16.87
C VAL A 198 9.97 -7.96 -16.14
N LYS A 199 8.75 -7.59 -16.51
CA LYS A 199 7.53 -8.17 -15.92
C LYS A 199 7.54 -9.69 -16.03
N SER A 200 7.34 -10.38 -14.90
CA SER A 200 7.29 -11.85 -14.83
C SER A 200 6.30 -12.30 -13.76
N ILE A 201 5.12 -12.71 -14.18
CA ILE A 201 4.10 -13.21 -13.25
C ILE A 201 4.55 -14.52 -12.57
N LYS A 202 5.33 -15.36 -13.27
CA LYS A 202 5.88 -16.59 -12.67
C LYS A 202 6.84 -16.28 -11.53
N THR A 203 7.75 -15.32 -11.74
CA THR A 203 8.70 -14.88 -10.70
C THR A 203 7.96 -14.20 -9.56
N SER A 204 7.00 -13.33 -9.87
CA SER A 204 6.13 -12.68 -8.87
C SER A 204 5.41 -13.71 -7.99
N LEU A 205 4.78 -14.74 -8.61
CA LEU A 205 4.11 -15.79 -7.88
C LEU A 205 5.05 -16.54 -6.94
N SER A 206 6.22 -16.96 -7.42
CA SER A 206 7.23 -17.66 -6.60
C SER A 206 7.65 -16.81 -5.40
N LEU A 207 7.81 -15.50 -5.59
CA LEU A 207 8.14 -14.56 -4.50
C LEU A 207 6.99 -14.39 -3.51
N PHE A 208 5.74 -14.29 -3.97
CA PHE A 208 4.57 -14.25 -3.08
C PHE A 208 4.39 -15.55 -2.32
N GLU A 209 4.61 -16.71 -2.96
CA GLU A 209 4.56 -18.02 -2.30
C GLU A 209 5.65 -18.11 -1.22
N ARG A 210 6.87 -17.65 -1.51
CA ARG A 210 7.96 -17.59 -0.52
C ARG A 210 7.61 -16.63 0.64
N GLY A 211 7.10 -15.42 0.35
CA GLY A 211 6.64 -14.49 1.37
C GLY A 211 5.52 -15.07 2.24
N CYS A 212 4.56 -15.77 1.61
CA CYS A 212 3.49 -16.47 2.30
C CYS A 212 4.01 -17.64 3.18
N ALA A 213 4.97 -18.39 2.70
CA ALA A 213 5.63 -19.45 3.50
C ALA A 213 6.27 -18.86 4.77
N LEU A 214 6.84 -17.66 4.65
CA LEU A 214 7.41 -16.86 5.75
C LEU A 214 6.36 -16.08 6.55
N ASN A 215 5.06 -16.42 6.42
CA ASN A 215 3.93 -15.85 7.15
C ASN A 215 3.64 -14.36 6.85
N ASP A 216 3.93 -13.88 5.65
CA ASP A 216 3.38 -12.62 5.18
C ASP A 216 1.96 -12.86 4.62
N GLY A 217 0.94 -12.39 5.35
CA GLY A 217 -0.46 -12.59 4.96
C GLY A 217 -0.84 -11.84 3.69
N LYS A 218 -0.17 -10.70 3.39
CA LYS A 218 -0.38 -9.96 2.15
C LYS A 218 0.20 -10.74 0.96
N ALA A 219 1.36 -11.35 1.12
CA ALA A 219 1.93 -12.22 0.10
C ALA A 219 1.03 -13.44 -0.16
N CYS A 220 0.45 -14.03 0.90
CA CYS A 220 -0.56 -15.08 0.73
C CYS A 220 -1.76 -14.59 -0.08
N ASN A 221 -2.30 -13.42 0.25
CA ASN A 221 -3.43 -12.83 -0.50
C ASN A 221 -3.07 -12.62 -1.97
N SER A 222 -1.87 -12.11 -2.26
CA SER A 222 -1.42 -11.85 -3.64
C SER A 222 -1.22 -13.15 -4.44
N ALA A 223 -0.63 -14.19 -3.84
CA ALA A 223 -0.52 -15.51 -4.46
C ALA A 223 -1.92 -16.09 -4.76
N GLY A 224 -2.84 -16.00 -3.79
CA GLY A 224 -4.23 -16.40 -3.96
C GLY A 224 -4.91 -15.71 -5.13
N PHE A 225 -4.69 -14.40 -5.28
CA PHE A 225 -5.23 -13.60 -6.38
C PHE A 225 -4.70 -14.07 -7.74
N LEU A 226 -3.39 -14.29 -7.87
CA LEU A 226 -2.82 -14.79 -9.12
C LEU A 226 -3.42 -16.15 -9.52
N TYR A 227 -3.61 -17.06 -8.55
CA TYR A 227 -4.26 -18.35 -8.79
C TYR A 227 -5.75 -18.22 -9.11
N GLU A 228 -6.49 -17.29 -8.46
CA GLU A 228 -7.93 -17.09 -8.72
C GLU A 228 -8.18 -16.65 -10.16
N TYR A 229 -7.38 -15.72 -10.67
CA TYR A 229 -7.60 -15.14 -12.00
C TYR A 229 -6.81 -15.81 -13.12
N GLY A 230 -5.78 -16.59 -12.80
CA GLY A 230 -4.96 -17.26 -13.80
C GLY A 230 -4.16 -16.30 -14.68
N LYS A 231 -3.81 -15.11 -14.17
CA LYS A 231 -3.02 -14.13 -14.93
C LYS A 231 -1.60 -14.61 -15.13
N GLY A 232 -1.26 -15.02 -16.36
CA GLY A 232 0.08 -15.51 -16.70
C GLY A 232 0.46 -16.88 -16.12
N ILE A 233 -0.48 -17.53 -15.44
CA ILE A 233 -0.39 -18.90 -14.90
C ILE A 233 -1.72 -19.63 -15.10
N LYS A 234 -1.73 -20.95 -14.90
CA LYS A 234 -2.97 -21.72 -14.94
C LYS A 234 -3.87 -21.37 -13.74
N GLN A 235 -5.11 -20.99 -14.02
CA GLN A 235 -6.11 -20.73 -12.97
C GLN A 235 -6.29 -21.96 -12.07
N ASN A 236 -6.33 -21.74 -10.76
CA ASN A 236 -6.62 -22.78 -9.78
C ASN A 236 -7.32 -22.20 -8.54
N LYS A 237 -8.66 -22.21 -8.55
CA LYS A 237 -9.47 -21.69 -7.44
C LYS A 237 -9.30 -22.47 -6.13
N GLY A 238 -8.98 -23.76 -6.19
CA GLY A 238 -8.71 -24.57 -5.00
C GLY A 238 -7.42 -24.13 -4.30
N THR A 239 -6.38 -23.87 -5.08
CA THR A 239 -5.13 -23.31 -4.57
C THR A 239 -5.31 -21.88 -4.07
N ALA A 240 -6.05 -21.04 -4.81
CA ALA A 240 -6.39 -19.67 -4.39
C ALA A 240 -7.08 -19.67 -3.02
N ALA A 241 -8.05 -20.58 -2.82
CA ALA A 241 -8.77 -20.72 -1.55
C ALA A 241 -7.84 -20.98 -0.36
N LYS A 242 -6.85 -21.87 -0.51
CA LYS A 242 -5.86 -22.16 0.54
C LYS A 242 -4.99 -20.95 0.87
N TYR A 243 -4.56 -20.21 -0.14
CA TYR A 243 -3.76 -18.99 0.06
C TYR A 243 -4.56 -17.87 0.72
N PHE A 244 -5.82 -17.65 0.30
CA PHE A 244 -6.69 -16.67 0.96
C PHE A 244 -7.01 -17.06 2.41
N GLU A 245 -7.23 -18.33 2.68
CA GLU A 245 -7.45 -18.84 4.03
C GLU A 245 -6.24 -18.57 4.91
N LYS A 246 -5.03 -18.96 4.47
CA LYS A 246 -3.79 -18.65 5.18
C LYS A 246 -3.59 -17.14 5.38
N GLY A 247 -3.86 -16.31 4.37
CA GLY A 247 -3.79 -14.85 4.49
C GLY A 247 -4.79 -14.30 5.52
N CYS A 248 -6.00 -14.85 5.55
CA CYS A 248 -7.03 -14.50 6.54
C CYS A 248 -6.64 -14.92 7.97
N ASP A 249 -6.01 -16.07 8.14
CA ASP A 249 -5.49 -16.53 9.43
C ASP A 249 -4.29 -15.71 9.91
N LEU A 250 -3.56 -15.12 8.98
CA LEU A 250 -2.53 -14.13 9.24
C LEU A 250 -3.08 -12.69 9.38
N ASN A 251 -4.37 -12.54 9.66
CA ASN A 251 -5.06 -11.28 9.96
C ASN A 251 -5.11 -10.28 8.79
N VAL A 252 -5.11 -10.75 7.55
CA VAL A 252 -5.34 -9.88 6.37
C VAL A 252 -6.83 -9.90 6.02
N GLY A 253 -7.54 -8.82 6.37
CA GLY A 253 -8.99 -8.70 6.15
C GLY A 253 -9.39 -8.86 4.69
N GLN A 254 -8.58 -8.36 3.74
CA GLN A 254 -8.80 -8.56 2.31
C GLN A 254 -8.75 -10.03 1.90
N ALA A 255 -7.86 -10.82 2.51
CA ALA A 255 -7.78 -12.25 2.24
C ALA A 255 -9.03 -12.99 2.74
N CYS A 256 -9.56 -12.60 3.91
CA CYS A 256 -10.85 -13.11 4.41
C CYS A 256 -11.97 -12.77 3.41
N ARG A 257 -12.04 -11.53 2.94
CA ARG A 257 -13.01 -11.12 1.92
C ARG A 257 -12.90 -11.96 0.65
N ASN A 258 -11.69 -12.14 0.14
CA ASN A 258 -11.47 -12.92 -1.08
C ASN A 258 -11.87 -14.38 -0.88
N ARG A 259 -11.58 -14.95 0.28
CA ARG A 259 -12.04 -16.31 0.66
C ARG A 259 -13.57 -16.39 0.70
N ALA A 260 -14.24 -15.40 1.30
CA ALA A 260 -15.70 -15.29 1.32
C ALA A 260 -16.30 -15.28 -0.08
N TRP A 261 -15.73 -14.48 -0.99
CA TRP A 261 -16.20 -14.40 -2.38
C TRP A 261 -16.09 -15.70 -3.16
N LEU A 262 -15.13 -16.56 -2.84
CA LEU A 262 -15.07 -17.89 -3.45
C LEU A 262 -16.29 -18.76 -3.06
N TYR A 263 -16.82 -18.61 -1.85
CA TYR A 263 -18.06 -19.26 -1.45
C TYR A 263 -19.30 -18.64 -2.09
N VAL A 264 -19.35 -17.32 -2.25
CA VAL A 264 -20.44 -16.64 -2.96
C VAL A 264 -20.51 -17.05 -4.44
N LYS A 265 -19.33 -17.08 -5.10
CA LYS A 265 -19.23 -17.43 -6.53
C LYS A 265 -19.22 -18.92 -6.80
N GLY A 266 -19.17 -19.75 -5.75
CA GLY A 266 -19.18 -21.20 -5.84
C GLY A 266 -20.46 -21.73 -6.47
N LYS A 267 -20.40 -22.90 -7.10
CA LYS A 267 -21.57 -23.62 -7.62
C LYS A 267 -21.75 -24.93 -6.87
N GLY A 268 -23.01 -25.34 -6.67
CA GLY A 268 -23.35 -26.58 -5.95
C GLY A 268 -22.77 -26.60 -4.54
N LYS A 269 -22.04 -27.64 -4.17
CA LYS A 269 -21.44 -27.81 -2.84
C LYS A 269 -20.38 -26.75 -2.46
N TYR A 270 -19.93 -25.94 -3.41
CA TYR A 270 -18.97 -24.87 -3.16
C TYR A 270 -19.65 -23.53 -2.88
N HIS A 271 -20.99 -23.45 -3.04
CA HIS A 271 -21.79 -22.30 -2.63
C HIS A 271 -22.20 -22.49 -1.18
N ASP A 272 -21.60 -21.73 -0.28
CA ASP A 272 -21.87 -21.79 1.16
C ASP A 272 -22.05 -20.39 1.75
N PRO A 273 -23.29 -19.90 1.85
CA PRO A 273 -23.57 -18.59 2.42
C PRO A 273 -23.11 -18.44 3.88
N ASN A 274 -23.16 -19.53 4.70
CA ASN A 274 -22.75 -19.45 6.10
C ASN A 274 -21.24 -19.25 6.22
N MET A 275 -20.46 -20.00 5.45
CA MET A 275 -19.01 -19.81 5.38
C MET A 275 -18.66 -18.44 4.79
N SER A 276 -19.37 -18.00 3.75
CA SER A 276 -19.19 -16.67 3.20
C SER A 276 -19.41 -15.58 4.24
N PHE A 277 -20.52 -15.65 4.98
CA PHE A 277 -20.81 -14.71 6.06
C PHE A 277 -19.71 -14.70 7.14
N SER A 278 -19.29 -15.88 7.60
CA SER A 278 -18.24 -16.02 8.62
C SER A 278 -16.93 -15.34 8.19
N TYR A 279 -16.49 -15.55 6.93
CA TYR A 279 -15.28 -14.92 6.43
C TYR A 279 -15.45 -13.41 6.19
N PHE A 280 -16.61 -12.92 5.73
CA PHE A 280 -16.86 -11.47 5.67
C PHE A 280 -16.86 -10.84 7.06
N PHE A 281 -17.46 -11.54 8.04
CA PHE A 281 -17.48 -11.05 9.42
C PHE A 281 -16.06 -10.91 9.97
N LYS A 282 -15.24 -11.97 9.86
CA LYS A 282 -13.81 -11.94 10.24
C LYS A 282 -13.05 -10.82 9.49
N GLY A 283 -13.30 -10.64 8.20
CA GLY A 283 -12.70 -9.56 7.41
C GLY A 283 -13.07 -8.17 7.93
N CYS A 284 -14.35 -7.97 8.32
CA CYS A 284 -14.81 -6.72 8.90
C CYS A 284 -14.16 -6.43 10.26
N GLU A 285 -14.00 -7.44 11.12
CA GLU A 285 -13.27 -7.32 12.39
C GLU A 285 -11.81 -6.93 12.16
N LEU A 286 -11.21 -7.41 11.07
CA LEU A 286 -9.85 -7.05 10.62
C LEU A 286 -9.80 -5.73 9.82
N ASN A 287 -10.81 -4.86 9.97
CA ASN A 287 -10.90 -3.54 9.34
C ASN A 287 -11.01 -3.53 7.82
N ASP A 288 -11.34 -4.65 7.14
CA ASP A 288 -11.68 -4.61 5.73
C ASP A 288 -13.08 -4.00 5.53
N VAL A 289 -13.10 -2.78 5.04
CA VAL A 289 -14.33 -1.95 4.92
C VAL A 289 -15.35 -2.58 3.99
N LYS A 290 -14.89 -3.24 2.91
CA LYS A 290 -15.78 -3.93 1.95
C LYS A 290 -16.41 -5.16 2.59
N SER A 291 -15.70 -5.84 3.47
CA SER A 291 -16.27 -6.95 4.27
C SER A 291 -17.37 -6.47 5.21
N CYS A 292 -17.21 -5.32 5.88
CA CYS A 292 -18.27 -4.76 6.71
C CYS A 292 -19.55 -4.48 5.91
N SER A 293 -19.41 -3.94 4.70
CA SER A 293 -20.54 -3.74 3.80
C SER A 293 -21.20 -5.06 3.39
N SER A 294 -20.39 -6.10 3.15
CA SER A 294 -20.92 -7.44 2.82
C SER A 294 -21.65 -8.09 4.00
N VAL A 295 -21.18 -7.88 5.24
CA VAL A 295 -21.88 -8.31 6.47
C VAL A 295 -23.23 -7.61 6.58
N GLY A 296 -23.28 -6.29 6.34
CA GLY A 296 -24.54 -5.53 6.30
C GLY A 296 -25.53 -6.11 5.26
N TYR A 297 -25.02 -6.44 4.07
CA TYR A 297 -25.80 -7.09 3.03
C TYR A 297 -26.34 -8.48 3.48
N SER A 298 -25.51 -9.27 4.14
CA SER A 298 -25.89 -10.59 4.62
C SER A 298 -27.03 -10.52 5.65
N TYR A 299 -26.97 -9.59 6.62
CA TYR A 299 -28.06 -9.37 7.57
C TYR A 299 -29.33 -8.83 6.90
N LEU A 300 -29.20 -7.95 5.91
CA LEU A 300 -30.36 -7.40 5.19
C LEU A 300 -31.16 -8.48 4.46
N HIS A 301 -30.46 -9.42 3.84
CA HIS A 301 -31.07 -10.45 2.98
C HIS A 301 -31.22 -11.82 3.65
N GLY A 302 -30.64 -12.02 4.84
CA GLY A 302 -30.60 -13.32 5.48
C GLY A 302 -29.66 -14.32 4.78
N SER A 303 -28.57 -13.83 4.17
CA SER A 303 -27.62 -14.67 3.44
C SER A 303 -26.52 -15.16 4.38
N GLY A 304 -26.57 -16.44 4.76
CA GLY A 304 -25.63 -17.05 5.70
C GLY A 304 -25.83 -16.63 7.15
N THR A 305 -26.90 -15.91 7.45
CA THR A 305 -27.32 -15.50 8.81
C THR A 305 -28.83 -15.25 8.81
N LYS A 306 -29.44 -15.10 9.99
CA LYS A 306 -30.83 -14.66 10.08
C LYS A 306 -30.94 -13.21 9.61
N LYS A 307 -32.05 -12.90 8.92
CA LYS A 307 -32.35 -11.53 8.51
C LYS A 307 -32.51 -10.65 9.75
N ASP A 308 -31.77 -9.54 9.80
CA ASP A 308 -31.78 -8.58 10.89
C ASP A 308 -31.48 -7.18 10.36
N LEU A 309 -32.49 -6.33 10.35
CA LEU A 309 -32.40 -4.99 9.78
C LEU A 309 -31.56 -4.04 10.67
N GLU A 310 -31.58 -4.23 11.99
CA GLU A 310 -30.78 -3.42 12.91
C GLU A 310 -29.29 -3.73 12.75
N MET A 311 -28.96 -5.01 12.67
CA MET A 311 -27.59 -5.42 12.40
C MET A 311 -27.13 -4.98 11.00
N ALA A 312 -28.01 -5.04 9.99
CA ALA A 312 -27.67 -4.52 8.67
C ALA A 312 -27.30 -3.02 8.73
N ARG A 313 -28.13 -2.19 9.38
CA ARG A 313 -27.84 -0.75 9.59
C ARG A 313 -26.53 -0.53 10.34
N LYS A 314 -26.29 -1.29 11.41
CA LYS A 314 -25.05 -1.23 12.19
C LYS A 314 -23.82 -1.44 11.31
N TYR A 315 -23.78 -2.51 10.50
CA TYR A 315 -22.62 -2.83 9.69
C TYR A 315 -22.45 -1.91 8.48
N TYR A 316 -23.54 -1.46 7.86
CA TYR A 316 -23.47 -0.41 6.85
C TYR A 316 -22.97 0.93 7.42
N LYS A 317 -23.37 1.28 8.64
CA LYS A 317 -22.84 2.46 9.34
C LYS A 317 -21.35 2.33 9.61
N ILE A 318 -20.88 1.16 10.07
CA ILE A 318 -19.44 0.88 10.26
C ILE A 318 -18.70 1.02 8.93
N ALA A 319 -19.21 0.43 7.85
CA ALA A 319 -18.60 0.56 6.53
C ALA A 319 -18.57 2.03 6.05
N CYS A 320 -19.66 2.77 6.25
CA CYS A 320 -19.76 4.19 5.89
C CYS A 320 -18.74 5.04 6.67
N THR A 321 -18.65 4.88 7.99
CA THR A 321 -17.71 5.66 8.82
C THR A 321 -16.25 5.35 8.50
N ARG A 322 -15.98 4.16 7.94
CA ARG A 322 -14.65 3.74 7.47
C ARG A 322 -14.42 4.05 5.98
N GLY A 323 -15.28 4.88 5.34
CA GLY A 323 -15.08 5.40 3.98
C GLY A 323 -15.83 4.69 2.85
N HIS A 324 -16.66 3.65 3.10
CA HIS A 324 -17.45 3.01 2.06
C HIS A 324 -18.69 3.84 1.69
N LYS A 325 -18.53 4.78 0.76
CA LYS A 325 -19.56 5.76 0.37
C LYS A 325 -20.93 5.14 0.05
N LYS A 326 -20.94 3.96 -0.63
CA LYS A 326 -22.20 3.26 -0.97
C LYS A 326 -22.99 2.79 0.25
N SER A 327 -22.31 2.51 1.37
CA SER A 327 -22.99 2.11 2.60
C SER A 327 -23.63 3.27 3.35
N CYS A 328 -23.25 4.53 3.04
CA CYS A 328 -23.78 5.72 3.71
C CYS A 328 -25.22 6.03 3.29
N SER A 329 -25.68 5.57 2.15
CA SER A 329 -27.05 5.74 1.67
C SER A 329 -28.06 4.79 2.31
N PHE A 330 -27.60 3.80 3.05
CA PHE A 330 -28.49 2.85 3.75
C PHE A 330 -29.01 3.49 5.06
N LYS A 331 -30.30 3.80 5.09
CA LYS A 331 -31.01 4.40 6.24
C LYS A 331 -31.74 3.36 7.08
#